data_fe53fcd5d4faf86dc8d64765b2ecaf8c
#
_entry.id   fe53fcd5d4faf86dc8d64765b2ecaf8c
#
_cell.length_a   1.000
_cell.length_b   1.000
_cell.length_c   1.000
_cell.angle_alpha   90.00
_cell.angle_beta   90.00
_cell.angle_gamma   90.00
#
_symmetry.space_group_name_H-M   'P 1'
#
loop_
_entity.id
_entity.type
_entity.pdbx_description
1 polymer ?
#
loop_
_entity_poly.entity_id
_entity_poly.type
_entity_poly.pdbx_seq_one_letter_code
_entity_poly.pdbx_strand_id
1 'polypeptide(L)'
;ASGQVVSTPTEAKDGKTVNNADAVATSITQSLGSNKAYSGSFEATTVKAEWKERTIANGAEKLPYQAAPGEKWVDLNLSNKTVTAYEGATVVHGPVSIVDGAAETPTVTGTYKVYLQYESQTMRGENADGSPYVAEDVPWVSYFYSGYAFHGAGWRSSFGYSGSHGCVNMPVPEAQWIYNWVDTNTVVHSHY
;
A
#
# COMPACT_ATOMS: atom_id res chain seq x y z
N ALA A 1 0.19 -15.61 -27.52
CA ALA A 1 -0.02 -16.49 -26.37
C ALA A 1 -1.41 -16.21 -25.81
N SER A 2 -2.28 -17.22 -25.76
CA SER A 2 -3.58 -17.12 -25.10
C SER A 2 -3.34 -17.06 -23.59
N GLY A 3 -3.38 -15.87 -22.99
CA GLY A 3 -3.29 -15.71 -21.55
C GLY A 3 -4.49 -16.39 -20.89
N GLN A 4 -4.26 -17.17 -19.84
CA GLN A 4 -5.34 -17.72 -19.02
C GLN A 4 -5.64 -16.70 -17.90
N VAL A 5 -6.92 -16.36 -17.71
CA VAL A 5 -7.33 -15.56 -16.54
C VAL A 5 -7.21 -16.45 -15.30
N VAL A 6 -6.29 -16.09 -14.39
CA VAL A 6 -6.03 -16.85 -13.15
C VAL A 6 -6.75 -16.27 -11.94
N SER A 7 -7.10 -14.99 -11.97
CA SER A 7 -7.95 -14.36 -10.96
C SER A 7 -8.54 -13.04 -11.45
N THR A 8 -9.64 -12.64 -10.83
CA THR A 8 -10.26 -11.32 -11.01
C THR A 8 -10.33 -10.64 -9.64
N PRO A 9 -9.24 -10.01 -9.16
CA PRO A 9 -9.19 -9.48 -7.79
C PRO A 9 -10.19 -8.35 -7.54
N THR A 10 -10.66 -7.69 -8.61
CA THR A 10 -11.71 -6.67 -8.51
C THR A 10 -12.68 -6.89 -9.65
N GLU A 11 -13.95 -7.15 -9.33
CA GLU A 11 -15.01 -7.19 -10.33
C GLU A 11 -15.27 -5.77 -10.86
N ALA A 12 -15.23 -5.65 -12.18
CA ALA A 12 -15.58 -4.41 -12.83
C ALA A 12 -17.09 -4.17 -12.70
N LYS A 13 -17.49 -2.98 -12.25
CA LYS A 13 -18.89 -2.57 -12.17
C LYS A 13 -19.15 -1.47 -13.18
N ASP A 14 -20.24 -1.62 -13.94
CA ASP A 14 -20.70 -0.60 -14.85
C ASP A 14 -20.98 0.70 -14.06
N GLY A 15 -20.52 1.80 -14.58
CA GLY A 15 -20.81 3.14 -14.08
C GLY A 15 -22.11 3.69 -14.67
N LYS A 16 -22.49 4.89 -14.23
CA LYS A 16 -23.59 5.68 -14.83
C LYS A 16 -23.14 7.11 -15.03
N THR A 17 -23.43 7.65 -16.19
CA THR A 17 -23.31 9.09 -16.47
C THR A 17 -24.70 9.71 -16.44
N VAL A 18 -24.89 10.78 -15.68
CA VAL A 18 -26.15 11.53 -15.63
C VAL A 18 -26.15 12.54 -16.78
N ASN A 19 -27.15 12.45 -17.66
CA ASN A 19 -27.19 13.23 -18.91
C ASN A 19 -27.91 14.57 -18.75
N ASN A 20 -28.79 14.71 -17.76
CA ASN A 20 -29.64 15.88 -17.56
C ASN A 20 -29.37 16.64 -16.24
N ALA A 21 -28.17 16.52 -15.68
CA ALA A 21 -27.81 17.11 -14.38
C ALA A 21 -28.05 18.62 -14.34
N ASP A 22 -27.62 19.36 -15.36
CA ASP A 22 -27.78 20.82 -15.44
C ASP A 22 -29.25 21.26 -15.57
N ALA A 23 -30.02 20.51 -16.35
CA ALA A 23 -31.46 20.78 -16.51
C ALA A 23 -32.22 20.54 -15.19
N VAL A 24 -31.86 19.48 -14.46
CA VAL A 24 -32.40 19.18 -13.14
C VAL A 24 -32.02 20.26 -12.14
N ALA A 25 -30.74 20.67 -12.09
CA ALA A 25 -30.28 21.73 -11.20
C ALA A 25 -30.98 23.07 -11.47
N THR A 26 -31.18 23.44 -12.74
CA THR A 26 -31.89 24.64 -13.15
C THR A 26 -33.34 24.57 -12.67
N SER A 27 -34.04 23.44 -12.86
CA SER A 27 -35.41 23.24 -12.46
C SER A 27 -35.59 23.28 -10.93
N ILE A 28 -34.64 22.73 -10.18
CA ILE A 28 -34.61 22.83 -8.70
C ILE A 28 -34.49 24.29 -8.28
N THR A 29 -33.59 25.06 -8.88
CA THR A 29 -33.34 26.47 -8.55
C THR A 29 -34.61 27.32 -8.82
N GLN A 30 -35.31 27.09 -9.95
CA GLN A 30 -36.52 27.78 -10.29
C GLN A 30 -37.67 27.45 -9.31
N SER A 31 -37.78 26.18 -8.92
CA SER A 31 -38.81 25.74 -7.96
C SER A 31 -38.59 26.36 -6.58
N LEU A 32 -37.33 26.41 -6.13
CA LEU A 32 -36.94 27.08 -4.87
C LEU A 32 -37.26 28.58 -4.92
N GLY A 33 -36.89 29.26 -6.02
CA GLY A 33 -37.18 30.69 -6.20
C GLY A 33 -38.69 31.02 -6.23
N SER A 34 -39.52 30.03 -6.58
CA SER A 34 -40.98 30.15 -6.61
C SER A 34 -41.70 29.57 -5.39
N ASN A 35 -40.96 29.11 -4.40
CA ASN A 35 -41.44 28.37 -3.21
C ASN A 35 -42.35 27.19 -3.57
N LYS A 36 -42.01 26.44 -4.62
CA LYS A 36 -42.73 25.26 -5.10
C LYS A 36 -41.94 24.01 -4.86
N ALA A 37 -42.64 22.91 -4.58
CA ALA A 37 -41.99 21.60 -4.52
C ALA A 37 -41.45 21.20 -5.90
N TYR A 38 -40.21 20.66 -5.92
CA TYR A 38 -39.64 20.07 -7.12
C TYR A 38 -39.90 18.56 -7.15
N SER A 39 -40.25 18.06 -8.32
CA SER A 39 -40.38 16.64 -8.63
C SER A 39 -39.74 16.40 -9.99
N GLY A 40 -38.72 15.57 -10.03
CA GLY A 40 -38.00 15.23 -11.26
C GLY A 40 -37.12 14.02 -11.09
N SER A 41 -36.59 13.49 -12.20
CA SER A 41 -35.74 12.32 -12.24
C SER A 41 -34.45 12.61 -13.01
N PHE A 42 -33.36 11.95 -12.61
CA PHE A 42 -32.16 11.93 -13.40
C PHE A 42 -32.28 10.91 -14.54
N GLU A 43 -31.83 11.32 -15.71
CA GLU A 43 -31.63 10.43 -16.85
C GLU A 43 -30.17 9.98 -16.84
N ALA A 44 -29.94 8.66 -16.82
CA ALA A 44 -28.62 8.11 -16.75
C ALA A 44 -28.36 7.08 -17.86
N THR A 45 -27.18 7.18 -18.47
CA THR A 45 -26.68 6.18 -19.41
C THR A 45 -25.67 5.28 -18.68
N THR A 46 -25.75 3.97 -18.92
CA THR A 46 -24.77 3.02 -18.40
C THR A 46 -23.47 3.15 -19.17
N VAL A 47 -22.38 3.36 -18.44
CA VAL A 47 -21.01 3.31 -18.96
C VAL A 47 -20.44 1.94 -18.61
N LYS A 48 -20.14 1.16 -19.64
CA LYS A 48 -19.57 -0.17 -19.45
C LYS A 48 -18.20 -0.08 -18.78
N ALA A 49 -17.97 -0.96 -17.82
CA ALA A 49 -16.68 -1.09 -17.19
C ALA A 49 -15.64 -1.58 -18.19
N GLU A 50 -14.45 -0.98 -18.16
CA GLU A 50 -13.31 -1.43 -18.94
C GLU A 50 -12.51 -2.47 -18.15
N TRP A 51 -12.11 -3.53 -18.82
CA TRP A 51 -11.21 -4.54 -18.28
C TRP A 51 -9.76 -4.16 -18.58
N LYS A 52 -8.91 -4.22 -17.56
CA LYS A 52 -7.47 -4.14 -17.74
C LYS A 52 -6.89 -5.51 -17.45
N GLU A 53 -6.35 -6.13 -18.47
CA GLU A 53 -5.58 -7.37 -18.33
C GLU A 53 -4.15 -7.05 -17.89
N ARG A 54 -3.63 -7.82 -16.95
CA ARG A 54 -2.25 -7.75 -16.51
C ARG A 54 -1.65 -9.14 -16.55
N THR A 55 -0.51 -9.27 -17.21
CA THR A 55 0.28 -10.51 -17.17
C THR A 55 0.97 -10.59 -15.80
N ILE A 56 0.82 -11.72 -15.14
CA ILE A 56 1.54 -12.04 -13.90
C ILE A 56 2.67 -13.03 -14.17
N ALA A 57 3.68 -13.03 -13.31
CA ALA A 57 4.78 -14.00 -13.38
C ALA A 57 4.26 -15.43 -13.12
N ASN A 58 4.86 -16.40 -13.76
CA ASN A 58 4.52 -17.81 -13.52
C ASN A 58 4.81 -18.19 -12.07
N GLY A 59 3.80 -18.69 -11.36
CA GLY A 59 3.86 -19.00 -9.92
C GLY A 59 3.40 -17.85 -9.01
N ALA A 60 3.25 -16.61 -9.52
CA ALA A 60 2.77 -15.48 -8.74
C ALA A 60 1.30 -15.60 -8.33
N GLU A 61 0.52 -16.44 -9.01
CA GLU A 61 -0.88 -16.71 -8.68
C GLU A 61 -1.07 -17.33 -7.27
N LYS A 62 0.00 -17.89 -6.69
CA LYS A 62 0.02 -18.50 -5.35
C LYS A 62 0.58 -17.57 -4.28
N LEU A 63 1.06 -16.39 -4.66
CA LEU A 63 1.67 -15.42 -3.76
C LEU A 63 0.62 -14.36 -3.32
N PRO A 64 0.83 -13.71 -2.16
CA PRO A 64 -0.08 -12.67 -1.68
C PRO A 64 -0.16 -11.46 -2.63
N TYR A 65 0.90 -11.20 -3.38
CA TYR A 65 0.92 -10.21 -4.44
C TYR A 65 1.24 -10.86 -5.79
N GLN A 66 0.39 -10.61 -6.78
CA GLN A 66 0.50 -11.20 -8.11
C GLN A 66 1.37 -10.31 -9.01
N ALA A 67 2.67 -10.37 -8.80
CA ALA A 67 3.66 -9.56 -9.53
C ALA A 67 3.72 -9.89 -11.02
N ALA A 68 4.02 -8.88 -11.85
CA ALA A 68 4.38 -9.10 -13.26
C ALA A 68 5.75 -9.79 -13.37
N PRO A 69 6.09 -10.39 -14.53
CA PRO A 69 7.42 -10.95 -14.74
C PRO A 69 8.52 -9.90 -14.53
N GLY A 70 9.48 -10.19 -13.63
CA GLY A 70 10.60 -9.30 -13.30
C GLY A 70 10.23 -8.08 -12.45
N GLU A 71 8.98 -7.93 -12.02
CA GLU A 71 8.58 -6.85 -11.13
C GLU A 71 9.18 -7.05 -9.74
N LYS A 72 9.91 -6.04 -9.24
CA LYS A 72 10.42 -6.01 -7.87
C LYS A 72 9.29 -5.70 -6.89
N TRP A 73 9.18 -6.51 -5.85
CA TRP A 73 8.25 -6.25 -4.78
C TRP A 73 8.71 -6.86 -3.46
N VAL A 74 8.23 -6.29 -2.37
CA VAL A 74 8.51 -6.72 -1.01
C VAL A 74 7.23 -7.28 -0.40
N ASP A 75 7.30 -8.53 0.05
CA ASP A 75 6.30 -9.17 0.91
C ASP A 75 6.58 -8.79 2.36
N LEU A 76 5.68 -8.01 2.95
CA LEU A 76 5.69 -7.66 4.37
C LEU A 76 4.60 -8.47 5.08
N ASN A 77 4.99 -9.63 5.62
CA ASN A 77 4.08 -10.54 6.32
C ASN A 77 4.05 -10.21 7.81
N LEU A 78 2.97 -9.55 8.24
CA LEU A 78 2.78 -9.12 9.64
C LEU A 78 2.39 -10.26 10.57
N SER A 79 1.84 -11.38 10.05
CA SER A 79 1.60 -12.59 10.86
C SER A 79 2.90 -13.28 11.26
N ASN A 80 3.79 -13.46 10.29
CA ASN A 80 5.07 -14.15 10.48
C ASN A 80 6.18 -13.21 10.95
N LYS A 81 5.94 -11.90 10.96
CA LYS A 81 6.93 -10.86 11.28
C LYS A 81 8.17 -10.96 10.39
N THR A 82 7.94 -11.04 9.08
CA THR A 82 9.00 -11.21 8.10
C THR A 82 8.86 -10.26 6.92
N VAL A 83 10.01 -9.97 6.31
CA VAL A 83 10.15 -9.29 5.02
C VAL A 83 10.84 -10.24 4.05
N THR A 84 10.27 -10.38 2.85
CA THR A 84 10.86 -11.16 1.76
C THR A 84 10.84 -10.33 0.47
N ALA A 85 11.96 -10.25 -0.22
CA ALA A 85 12.08 -9.56 -1.49
C ALA A 85 11.93 -10.54 -2.67
N TYR A 86 11.17 -10.12 -3.67
CA TYR A 86 10.86 -10.90 -4.85
C TYR A 86 11.13 -10.14 -6.16
N GLU A 87 11.51 -10.90 -7.20
CA GLU A 87 11.40 -10.48 -8.59
C GLU A 87 10.40 -11.41 -9.31
N GLY A 88 9.24 -10.87 -9.68
CA GLY A 88 8.12 -11.69 -10.14
C GLY A 88 7.67 -12.67 -9.07
N ALA A 89 7.79 -13.97 -9.32
CA ALA A 89 7.49 -15.04 -8.36
C ALA A 89 8.73 -15.64 -7.68
N THR A 90 9.92 -15.11 -7.95
CA THR A 90 11.18 -15.63 -7.42
C THR A 90 11.61 -14.86 -6.19
N VAL A 91 11.88 -15.57 -5.08
CA VAL A 91 12.53 -14.98 -3.89
C VAL A 91 13.96 -14.62 -4.24
N VAL A 92 14.34 -13.36 -4.00
CA VAL A 92 15.71 -12.87 -4.19
C VAL A 92 16.42 -12.61 -2.86
N HIS A 93 15.66 -12.39 -1.77
CA HIS A 93 16.21 -12.21 -0.43
C HIS A 93 15.17 -12.50 0.66
N GLY A 94 15.61 -13.04 1.79
CA GLY A 94 14.73 -13.34 2.94
C GLY A 94 14.24 -14.79 2.97
N PRO A 95 13.24 -15.12 3.84
CA PRO A 95 12.56 -14.19 4.76
C PRO A 95 13.47 -13.66 5.88
N VAL A 96 13.38 -12.37 6.17
CA VAL A 96 14.10 -11.68 7.24
C VAL A 96 13.14 -11.37 8.38
N SER A 97 13.47 -11.75 9.62
CA SER A 97 12.66 -11.40 10.78
C SER A 97 12.74 -9.90 11.08
N ILE A 98 11.58 -9.29 11.38
CA ILE A 98 11.44 -7.85 11.62
C ILE A 98 10.70 -7.56 12.93
N VAL A 99 10.68 -6.29 13.32
CA VAL A 99 9.73 -5.79 14.33
C VAL A 99 8.79 -4.80 13.66
N ASP A 100 7.52 -5.15 13.61
CA ASP A 100 6.43 -4.30 13.10
C ASP A 100 5.79 -3.46 14.22
N GLY A 101 4.76 -2.70 13.87
CA GLY A 101 4.05 -1.82 14.79
C GLY A 101 3.46 -2.55 15.98
N ALA A 102 3.50 -1.91 17.15
CA ALA A 102 2.77 -2.36 18.34
C ALA A 102 1.25 -2.33 18.11
N ALA A 103 0.49 -2.92 19.02
CA ALA A 103 -0.97 -2.98 18.91
C ALA A 103 -1.62 -1.60 18.83
N GLU A 104 -1.04 -0.62 19.52
CA GLU A 104 -1.50 0.78 19.58
C GLU A 104 -1.05 1.59 18.35
N THR A 105 0.00 1.15 17.67
CA THR A 105 0.60 1.81 16.51
C THR A 105 0.89 0.80 15.39
N PRO A 106 -0.13 0.12 14.86
CA PRO A 106 0.06 -1.02 13.95
C PRO A 106 0.69 -0.58 12.63
N THR A 107 1.49 -1.45 12.04
CA THR A 107 1.93 -1.29 10.65
C THR A 107 0.73 -1.42 9.72
N VAL A 108 0.62 -0.53 8.74
CA VAL A 108 -0.49 -0.50 7.79
C VAL A 108 -0.48 -1.74 6.88
N THR A 109 -1.67 -2.27 6.56
CA THR A 109 -1.85 -3.31 5.55
C THR A 109 -2.30 -2.70 4.22
N GLY A 110 -1.93 -3.32 3.12
CA GLY A 110 -2.28 -2.87 1.77
C GLY A 110 -1.12 -3.00 0.79
N THR A 111 -1.31 -2.44 -0.39
CA THR A 111 -0.28 -2.42 -1.44
C THR A 111 0.16 -0.99 -1.67
N TYR A 112 1.43 -0.74 -1.43
CA TYR A 112 2.07 0.57 -1.46
C TYR A 112 3.27 0.55 -2.40
N LYS A 113 4.00 1.67 -2.47
CA LYS A 113 5.25 1.76 -3.23
C LYS A 113 6.30 2.51 -2.43
N VAL A 114 7.55 2.08 -2.54
CA VAL A 114 8.66 2.91 -2.05
C VAL A 114 8.66 4.23 -2.79
N TYR A 115 8.72 5.35 -2.07
CA TYR A 115 8.65 6.68 -2.68
C TYR A 115 9.77 7.63 -2.23
N LEU A 116 10.47 7.30 -1.14
CA LEU A 116 11.52 8.17 -0.58
C LEU A 116 12.52 7.32 0.20
N GLN A 117 13.81 7.64 0.06
CA GLN A 117 14.90 6.93 0.73
C GLN A 117 15.90 7.90 1.34
N TYR A 118 16.47 7.52 2.51
CA TYR A 118 17.58 8.21 3.17
C TYR A 118 18.60 7.19 3.69
N GLU A 119 19.89 7.44 3.49
CA GLU A 119 20.95 6.63 4.10
C GLU A 119 20.92 6.70 5.62
N SER A 120 20.61 7.88 6.16
CA SER A 120 20.41 8.13 7.58
C SER A 120 19.44 9.28 7.79
N GLN A 121 18.56 9.16 8.79
CA GLN A 121 17.60 10.18 9.13
C GLN A 121 17.27 10.18 10.62
N THR A 122 17.20 11.36 11.25
CA THR A 122 16.56 11.49 12.55
C THR A 122 15.04 11.38 12.40
N MET A 123 14.46 10.34 12.98
CA MET A 123 13.01 10.12 13.01
C MET A 123 12.39 10.73 14.25
N ARG A 124 11.25 11.39 14.09
CA ARG A 124 10.49 12.03 15.17
C ARG A 124 9.03 11.62 15.06
N GLY A 125 8.38 11.44 16.19
CA GLY A 125 6.97 11.11 16.26
C GLY A 125 6.44 11.18 17.67
N GLU A 126 5.28 10.56 17.89
CA GLU A 126 4.62 10.51 19.19
C GLU A 126 4.45 9.06 19.63
N ASN A 127 4.65 8.81 20.91
CA ASN A 127 4.29 7.56 21.57
C ASN A 127 2.76 7.43 21.66
N ALA A 128 2.25 6.24 21.97
CA ALA A 128 0.81 6.01 22.13
C ALA A 128 0.16 6.89 23.24
N ASP A 129 0.94 7.37 24.21
CA ASP A 129 0.52 8.28 25.26
C ASP A 129 0.59 9.77 24.87
N GLY A 130 0.95 10.07 23.61
CA GLY A 130 1.11 11.42 23.08
C GLY A 130 2.44 12.09 23.43
N SER A 131 3.33 11.44 24.16
CA SER A 131 4.68 11.97 24.44
C SER A 131 5.55 11.89 23.18
N PRO A 132 6.41 12.90 22.92
CA PRO A 132 7.27 12.88 21.74
C PRO A 132 8.39 11.83 21.88
N TYR A 133 8.78 11.21 20.76
CA TYR A 133 10.01 10.43 20.68
C TYR A 133 10.93 10.95 19.57
N VAL A 134 12.22 10.71 19.73
CA VAL A 134 13.26 11.02 18.75
C VAL A 134 14.16 9.80 18.65
N ALA A 135 14.38 9.31 17.41
CA ALA A 135 15.41 8.33 17.10
C ALA A 135 16.42 8.97 16.16
N GLU A 136 17.62 9.22 16.67
CA GLU A 136 18.69 9.89 15.93
C GLU A 136 19.43 8.89 15.03
N ASP A 137 19.91 9.36 13.89
CA ASP A 137 20.78 8.65 12.95
C ASP A 137 20.25 7.25 12.56
N VAL A 138 18.93 7.15 12.32
CA VAL A 138 18.30 5.90 11.88
C VAL A 138 18.80 5.55 10.48
N PRO A 139 19.50 4.40 10.28
CA PRO A 139 20.13 4.09 9.00
C PRO A 139 19.18 3.37 8.03
N TRP A 140 19.43 3.54 6.72
CA TRP A 140 18.86 2.79 5.61
C TRP A 140 17.34 2.85 5.54
N VAL A 141 16.81 4.08 5.54
CA VAL A 141 15.37 4.35 5.58
C VAL A 141 14.77 4.29 4.18
N SER A 142 13.72 3.48 4.00
CA SER A 142 12.95 3.38 2.76
C SER A 142 11.46 3.53 3.07
N TYR A 143 10.90 4.72 2.84
CA TYR A 143 9.50 5.02 3.06
C TYR A 143 8.62 4.42 1.96
N PHE A 144 7.51 3.77 2.36
CA PHE A 144 6.56 3.17 1.43
C PHE A 144 5.12 3.69 1.59
N TYR A 145 4.78 4.27 2.75
CA TYR A 145 3.47 4.89 2.97
C TYR A 145 3.56 5.93 4.08
N SER A 146 3.15 7.20 3.82
CA SER A 146 3.18 8.27 4.82
C SER A 146 4.48 8.28 5.63
N GLY A 147 4.42 8.09 6.96
CA GLY A 147 5.58 7.95 7.84
C GLY A 147 6.09 6.52 8.04
N TYR A 148 5.56 5.52 7.31
CA TYR A 148 5.96 4.12 7.45
C TYR A 148 7.12 3.78 6.54
N ALA A 149 8.19 3.21 7.12
CA ALA A 149 9.42 2.87 6.41
C ALA A 149 10.01 1.54 6.88
N PHE A 150 10.77 0.88 6.01
CA PHE A 150 11.81 -0.06 6.40
C PHE A 150 13.02 0.74 6.88
N HIS A 151 13.67 0.33 7.94
CA HIS A 151 14.91 0.94 8.41
C HIS A 151 15.70 0.04 9.33
N GLY A 152 16.99 0.31 9.47
CA GLY A 152 17.86 -0.37 10.42
C GLY A 152 17.54 0.05 11.85
N ALA A 153 17.52 -0.93 12.76
CA ALA A 153 17.26 -0.74 14.18
C ALA A 153 18.41 -1.30 15.02
N GLY A 154 19.52 -0.58 15.03
CA GLY A 154 20.74 -0.99 15.76
C GLY A 154 20.56 -1.08 17.29
N TRP A 155 19.49 -0.52 17.82
CA TRP A 155 19.12 -0.60 19.25
C TRP A 155 18.38 -1.89 19.62
N ARG A 156 18.05 -2.76 18.65
CA ARG A 156 17.36 -4.04 18.88
C ARG A 156 18.32 -5.19 18.73
N SER A 157 18.28 -6.13 19.66
CA SER A 157 19.05 -7.38 19.63
C SER A 157 18.26 -8.60 19.17
N SER A 158 16.93 -8.46 19.02
CA SER A 158 16.04 -9.53 18.56
C SER A 158 14.93 -8.98 17.65
N PHE A 159 14.39 -9.86 16.81
CA PHE A 159 13.35 -9.57 15.83
C PHE A 159 12.31 -10.70 15.81
N GLY A 160 11.20 -10.54 15.10
CA GLY A 160 10.13 -11.52 15.02
C GLY A 160 8.98 -11.23 16.00
N TYR A 161 8.77 -9.97 16.40
CA TYR A 161 7.69 -9.55 17.29
C TYR A 161 7.17 -8.15 16.91
N SER A 162 6.06 -7.72 17.52
CA SER A 162 5.50 -6.37 17.34
C SER A 162 5.96 -5.44 18.46
N GLY A 163 6.31 -4.19 18.15
CA GLY A 163 6.79 -3.24 19.18
C GLY A 163 7.46 -1.99 18.63
N SER A 164 7.16 -1.59 17.40
CA SER A 164 7.56 -0.30 16.83
C SER A 164 6.38 0.69 16.84
N HIS A 165 6.65 1.94 16.41
CA HIS A 165 5.61 2.96 16.18
C HIS A 165 4.96 2.86 14.77
N GLY A 166 5.01 1.67 14.17
CA GLY A 166 4.45 1.39 12.84
C GLY A 166 5.49 1.13 11.75
N CYS A 167 6.70 1.70 11.86
CA CYS A 167 7.80 1.37 10.96
C CYS A 167 8.25 -0.08 11.10
N VAL A 168 8.82 -0.61 10.02
CA VAL A 168 9.38 -1.97 9.95
C VAL A 168 10.85 -1.91 10.35
N ASN A 169 11.13 -2.28 11.59
CA ASN A 169 12.49 -2.32 12.12
C ASN A 169 13.19 -3.60 11.70
N MET A 170 14.37 -3.48 11.13
CA MET A 170 15.17 -4.57 10.58
C MET A 170 16.56 -4.63 11.21
N PRO A 171 17.24 -5.80 11.21
CA PRO A 171 18.70 -5.82 11.42
C PRO A 171 19.36 -4.84 10.45
N VAL A 172 20.36 -4.08 10.92
CA VAL A 172 20.99 -3.01 10.12
C VAL A 172 21.52 -3.50 8.76
N PRO A 173 22.21 -4.67 8.66
CA PRO A 173 22.65 -5.19 7.36
C PRO A 173 21.50 -5.53 6.41
N GLU A 174 20.37 -6.01 6.94
CA GLU A 174 19.19 -6.38 6.16
C GLU A 174 18.46 -5.13 5.64
N ALA A 175 18.34 -4.09 6.48
CA ALA A 175 17.82 -2.81 6.05
C ALA A 175 18.69 -2.16 4.96
N GLN A 176 20.02 -2.30 5.06
CA GLN A 176 20.95 -1.85 4.03
C GLN A 176 20.76 -2.61 2.72
N TRP A 177 20.54 -3.92 2.81
CA TRP A 177 20.27 -4.73 1.62
C TRP A 177 18.98 -4.28 0.93
N ILE A 178 17.88 -4.13 1.67
CA ILE A 178 16.58 -3.64 1.15
C ILE A 178 16.77 -2.26 0.53
N TYR A 179 17.42 -1.32 1.25
CA TYR A 179 17.68 0.04 0.79
C TYR A 179 18.39 0.09 -0.58
N ASN A 180 19.41 -0.75 -0.75
CA ASN A 180 20.19 -0.80 -2.01
C ASN A 180 19.45 -1.52 -3.14
N TRP A 181 18.54 -2.43 -2.82
CA TRP A 181 17.84 -3.24 -3.82
C TRP A 181 16.54 -2.58 -4.32
N VAL A 182 15.76 -1.93 -3.44
CA VAL A 182 14.54 -1.25 -3.85
C VAL A 182 14.84 0.04 -4.61
N ASP A 183 13.90 0.42 -5.47
CA ASP A 183 13.86 1.73 -6.12
C ASP A 183 12.52 2.42 -5.85
N THR A 184 12.40 3.69 -6.20
CA THR A 184 11.13 4.38 -6.19
C THR A 184 10.20 3.70 -7.19
N ASN A 185 9.03 3.25 -6.73
CA ASN A 185 8.02 2.41 -7.36
C ASN A 185 8.13 0.91 -7.05
N THR A 186 9.18 0.39 -6.43
CA THR A 186 9.16 -0.98 -5.91
C THR A 186 7.93 -1.17 -5.01
N VAL A 187 7.14 -2.20 -5.32
CA VAL A 187 5.88 -2.48 -4.61
C VAL A 187 6.18 -3.05 -3.22
N VAL A 188 5.41 -2.62 -2.23
CA VAL A 188 5.38 -3.20 -0.88
C VAL A 188 3.98 -3.71 -0.62
N HIS A 189 3.82 -5.02 -0.49
CA HIS A 189 2.55 -5.65 -0.14
C HIS A 189 2.59 -6.08 1.32
N SER A 190 1.84 -5.37 2.16
CA SER A 190 1.74 -5.59 3.60
C SER A 190 0.43 -6.30 3.94
N HIS A 191 0.52 -7.43 4.66
CA HIS A 191 -0.64 -8.27 4.98
C HIS A 191 -0.41 -9.10 6.25
N TYR A 192 -1.48 -9.67 6.79
CA TYR A 192 -1.46 -10.67 7.84
C TYR A 192 -1.42 -12.10 7.31
#